data_a9aefcb5f3ad0005eb146f1492643caa
#
_entry.id   a9aefcb5f3ad0005eb146f1492643caa
#
_cell.length_a   1.000
_cell.length_b   1.000
_cell.length_c   1.000
_cell.angle_alpha   90.00
_cell.angle_beta   90.00
_cell.angle_gamma   90.00
#
_symmetry.space_group_name_H-M   'P 1'
#
loop_
_entity.id
_entity.type
_entity.pdbx_description
1 polymer ?
#
loop_
_entity_poly.entity_id
_entity_poly.type
_entity_poly.pdbx_seq_one_letter_code
_entity_poly.pdbx_strand_id
1 'polypeptide(L)' 'MPDDFEYISRARLEYRDGYRNAHLGEVTEPVVYGVQGALREYYGAKEGPPIASTLDHIVAAVAG' A
#
# COMPACT_ATOMS: atom_id res chain seq x y z
N MET A 1 -9.45 -22.45 -16.67
CA MET A 1 -8.09 -22.37 -16.15
C MET A 1 -7.40 -23.69 -16.28
N PRO A 2 -6.15 -23.75 -16.73
CA PRO A 2 -5.41 -24.99 -16.73
C PRO A 2 -5.19 -25.49 -15.29
N ASP A 3 -5.21 -26.82 -15.12
CA ASP A 3 -5.07 -27.42 -13.80
C ASP A 3 -3.70 -27.16 -13.17
N ASP A 4 -2.68 -26.88 -14.01
CA ASP A 4 -1.32 -26.60 -13.56
C ASP A 4 -1.04 -25.12 -13.39
N PHE A 5 -2.07 -24.27 -13.43
CA PHE A 5 -1.89 -22.83 -13.24
C PHE A 5 -1.53 -22.54 -11.79
N GLU A 6 -0.46 -21.78 -11.61
CA GLU A 6 -0.04 -21.35 -10.29
C GLU A 6 0.41 -19.89 -10.36
N TYR A 7 -0.11 -19.06 -9.46
CA TYR A 7 0.32 -17.69 -9.34
C TYR A 7 0.81 -17.43 -7.93
N ILE A 8 2.05 -17.05 -7.80
CA ILE A 8 2.67 -16.76 -6.51
C ILE A 8 2.76 -15.24 -6.37
N SER A 9 1.99 -14.71 -5.44
CA SER A 9 2.02 -13.28 -5.16
C SER A 9 3.11 -12.99 -4.14
N ARG A 10 3.99 -12.05 -4.46
CA ARG A 10 5.09 -11.67 -3.59
C ARG A 10 5.06 -10.18 -3.34
N ALA A 11 5.32 -9.79 -2.11
CA ALA A 11 5.36 -8.40 -1.73
C ALA A 11 6.47 -8.19 -0.71
N ARG A 12 7.17 -7.06 -0.81
CA ARG A 12 8.17 -6.65 0.16
C ARG A 12 7.83 -5.25 0.62
N LEU A 13 7.73 -5.07 1.93
CA LEU A 13 7.41 -3.78 2.51
C LEU A 13 8.68 -3.14 3.06
N GLU A 14 8.85 -1.87 2.75
CA GLU A 14 9.96 -1.07 3.23
C GLU A 14 9.40 0.16 3.96
N TYR A 15 9.81 0.35 5.19
CA TYR A 15 9.39 1.49 6.00
C TYR A 15 10.42 2.61 5.85
N ARG A 16 9.96 3.77 5.39
CA ARG A 16 10.85 4.90 5.18
C ARG A 16 10.13 6.21 5.46
N ASP A 17 10.69 7.03 6.35
CA ASP A 17 10.20 8.37 6.67
C ASP A 17 8.72 8.43 7.01
N GLY A 18 8.25 7.43 7.75
CA GLY A 18 6.84 7.36 8.14
C GLY A 18 5.91 6.77 7.08
N TYR A 19 6.45 6.46 5.91
CA TYR A 19 5.69 5.83 4.84
C TYR A 19 6.13 4.40 4.65
N ARG A 20 5.25 3.60 4.07
CA ARG A 20 5.58 2.22 3.71
C ARG A 20 5.53 2.08 2.21
N ASN A 21 6.60 1.57 1.64
CA ASN A 21 6.69 1.29 0.22
C ASN A 21 6.48 -0.21 0.00
N ALA A 22 5.45 -0.56 -0.76
CA ALA A 22 5.18 -1.96 -1.07
C ALA A 22 5.71 -2.27 -2.46
N HIS A 23 6.65 -3.20 -2.51
CA HIS A 23 7.21 -3.69 -3.77
C HIS A 23 6.45 -4.95 -4.15
N LEU A 24 5.69 -4.90 -5.23
CA LEU A 24 4.74 -5.94 -5.60
C LEU A 24 5.25 -6.71 -6.82
N GLY A 25 5.69 -7.94 -6.59
CA GLY A 25 6.16 -8.81 -7.67
C GLY A 25 7.24 -8.17 -8.51
N GLU A 26 7.03 -8.14 -9.81
CA GLU A 26 7.99 -7.61 -10.78
C GLU A 26 7.82 -6.13 -11.08
N VAL A 27 6.80 -5.49 -10.50
CA VAL A 27 6.54 -4.07 -10.74
C VAL A 27 7.66 -3.25 -10.12
N THR A 28 8.29 -2.39 -10.92
CA THR A 28 9.46 -1.63 -10.48
C THR A 28 9.11 -0.47 -9.55
N GLU A 29 7.96 0.16 -9.76
CA GLU A 29 7.55 1.26 -8.92
C GLU A 29 6.79 0.76 -7.70
N PRO A 30 7.21 1.15 -6.48
CA PRO A 30 6.50 0.74 -5.28
C PRO A 30 5.17 1.45 -5.13
N VAL A 31 4.24 0.81 -4.43
CA VAL A 31 3.01 1.46 -3.97
C VAL A 31 3.29 2.07 -2.61
N VAL A 32 3.01 3.35 -2.46
CA VAL A 32 3.29 4.08 -1.22
C VAL A 32 2.03 4.08 -0.36
N TYR A 33 2.17 3.58 0.88
CA TYR A 33 1.12 3.67 1.88
C TYR A 33 1.48 4.77 2.86
N GLY A 34 0.52 5.65 3.11
CA GLY A 34 0.71 6.76 4.03
C GLY A 34 -0.50 6.94 4.92
N VAL A 35 -0.84 8.20 5.18
CA VAL A 35 -2.02 8.54 5.98
C VAL A 35 -2.72 9.73 5.35
N GLN A 36 -4.03 9.80 5.55
CA GLN A 36 -4.82 10.94 5.13
C GLN A 36 -6.04 11.08 6.03
N GLY A 37 -6.69 12.23 5.94
CA GLY A 37 -7.93 12.48 6.66
C GLY A 37 -7.77 12.34 8.16
N ALA A 38 -8.74 11.70 8.80
CA ALA A 38 -8.78 11.53 10.25
C ALA A 38 -7.59 10.71 10.77
N LEU A 39 -7.07 9.76 9.98
CA LEU A 39 -5.90 8.98 10.38
C LEU A 39 -4.68 9.86 10.55
N ARG A 40 -4.56 10.88 9.72
CA ARG A 40 -3.45 11.81 9.76
C ARG A 40 -3.40 12.54 11.10
N GLU A 41 -4.56 13.01 11.56
CA GLU A 41 -4.64 13.67 12.85
C GLU A 41 -4.40 12.70 14.00
N TYR A 42 -4.95 11.50 13.89
CA TYR A 42 -4.81 10.46 14.91
C TYR A 42 -3.36 10.11 15.16
N TYR A 43 -2.58 9.99 14.10
CA TYR A 43 -1.14 9.66 14.23
C TYR A 43 -0.25 10.88 14.38
N GLY A 44 -0.81 12.09 14.35
CA GLY A 44 -0.04 13.33 14.50
C GLY A 44 0.77 13.70 13.27
N ALA A 45 0.52 13.08 12.13
CA ALA A 45 1.23 13.36 10.88
C ALA A 45 0.57 14.53 10.16
N LYS A 46 0.82 15.74 10.61
CA LYS A 46 0.13 16.94 10.12
C LYS A 46 0.72 17.58 8.87
N GLU A 47 1.93 17.19 8.51
CA GLU A 47 2.63 17.80 7.37
C GLU A 47 2.72 16.83 6.21
N GLY A 48 2.85 17.40 5.01
CA GLY A 48 3.00 16.63 3.79
C GLY A 48 1.67 16.42 3.06
N PRO A 49 1.73 15.90 1.83
CA PRO A 49 0.53 15.64 1.05
C PRO A 49 -0.25 14.44 1.59
N PRO A 50 -1.55 14.38 1.35
CA PRO A 50 -2.32 13.19 1.70
C PRO A 50 -1.88 12.01 0.83
N ILE A 51 -1.65 10.87 1.49
CA ILE A 51 -1.27 9.64 0.79
C ILE A 51 -2.19 8.55 1.31
N ALA A 52 -2.75 7.77 0.40
CA ALA A 52 -3.70 6.72 0.74
C ALA A 52 -3.09 5.74 1.74
N SER A 53 -3.86 5.40 2.76
CA SER A 53 -3.42 4.48 3.81
C SER A 53 -3.57 3.03 3.35
N THR A 54 -3.05 2.11 4.19
CA THR A 54 -3.25 0.68 3.97
C THR A 54 -4.74 0.34 3.90
N LEU A 55 -5.56 0.97 4.74
CA LEU A 55 -7.00 0.74 4.72
C LEU A 55 -7.63 1.14 3.40
N ASP A 56 -7.22 2.27 2.85
CA ASP A 56 -7.73 2.74 1.56
C ASP A 56 -7.39 1.76 0.45
N HIS A 57 -6.18 1.23 0.47
CA HIS A 57 -5.73 0.25 -0.52
C HIS A 57 -6.49 -1.06 -0.40
N ILE A 58 -6.79 -1.51 0.82
CA ILE A 58 -7.57 -2.73 1.03
C ILE A 58 -8.97 -2.57 0.44
N VAL A 59 -9.60 -1.45 0.71
CA VAL A 59 -10.95 -1.17 0.18
C VAL A 59 -10.93 -1.15 -1.34
N ALA A 60 -9.96 -0.46 -1.93
CA ALA A 60 -9.84 -0.39 -3.38
C ALA A 60 -9.59 -1.76 -3.99
N ALA A 61 -8.72 -2.57 -3.37
CA ALA A 61 -8.38 -3.89 -3.88
C ALA A 61 -9.58 -4.84 -3.84
N VAL A 62 -10.40 -4.75 -2.78
CA VAL A 62 -11.59 -5.57 -2.67
C VAL A 62 -12.64 -5.17 -3.71
N ALA A 63 -12.75 -3.87 -3.99
CA ALA A 63 -13.71 -3.35 -4.96
C ALA A 63 -13.24 -3.60 -6.41
N GLY A 64 -11.97 -3.70 -6.63
CA GLY A 64 -11.39 -3.97 -7.94
C GLY A 64 -11.33 -5.46 -8.24
#